data_5a829f3909d2c8ad41730d72140aa2be
#
_entry.id   5a829f3909d2c8ad41730d72140aa2be
#
_cell.length_a   1.000
_cell.length_b   1.000
_cell.length_c   1.000
_cell.angle_alpha   90.00
_cell.angle_beta   90.00
_cell.angle_gamma   90.00
#
_symmetry.space_group_name_H-M   'P 1'
#
loop_
_entity.id
_entity.type
_entity.pdbx_description
1 polymer ?
#
loop_
_entity_poly.entity_id
_entity_poly.type
_entity_poly.pdbx_seq_one_letter_code
_entity_poly.pdbx_strand_id
1 'polypeptide(L)'
;MENKSTDLFIKTSLLKKKYNIYSNNNNFSFVISKSLFYFIFLKLCIFLYLLILLLHDHKRQKKEFNSIISLLEKFQFKNKNENENNFGTNDIFLDNYETDIYNRIKKKLLAFPCDGMHKNQREFLNGVVRKFRPKKILEIGVREGCASSIMLNAIQDVDDSHLYSIDLDKRDFIGKCVYKLFPNFLSKWTLYKGNIAAKYMEKIGKDIDMVFIDSAHLEPGEILDFIMVLPFLSEEAMIVMHDIANQITATKRFKGWLGKRNEWAPYIIFNSIRGKTYLPSGKNLLTHDIGAKRLYFNQKIYFHDYFRVLGGQWQYFPKEEFINEMKEYIKKYYDSDCLSIFNETVDFNRKFVKQNPINNIYNDNNINTK
;
A
#
# COMPACT_ATOMS: atom_id res chain seq x y z
N MET A 1 -39.51 26.57 -2.49
CA MET A 1 -39.28 25.94 -3.82
C MET A 1 -39.65 26.91 -4.98
N GLU A 2 -39.31 28.19 -4.89
CA GLU A 2 -39.80 29.21 -5.88
C GLU A 2 -38.71 30.06 -6.55
N ASN A 3 -37.44 29.74 -6.47
CA ASN A 3 -36.39 30.62 -7.03
C ASN A 3 -35.51 30.03 -8.12
N LYS A 4 -35.87 28.85 -8.70
CA LYS A 4 -35.09 28.28 -9.81
C LYS A 4 -35.67 28.48 -11.23
N SER A 5 -36.92 28.90 -11.34
CA SER A 5 -37.57 29.13 -12.65
C SER A 5 -37.30 30.51 -13.24
N THR A 6 -37.12 31.52 -12.41
CA THR A 6 -36.87 32.90 -12.82
C THR A 6 -35.46 33.11 -13.38
N ASP A 7 -34.46 32.41 -12.90
CA ASP A 7 -33.07 32.52 -13.36
C ASP A 7 -32.85 31.95 -14.77
N LEU A 8 -33.61 30.92 -15.14
CA LEU A 8 -33.53 30.34 -16.48
C LEU A 8 -34.17 31.23 -17.55
N PHE A 9 -35.23 31.96 -17.17
CA PHE A 9 -35.96 32.88 -18.07
C PHE A 9 -35.14 34.14 -18.36
N ILE A 10 -34.43 34.67 -17.38
CA ILE A 10 -33.55 35.84 -17.52
C ILE A 10 -32.35 35.54 -18.37
N LYS A 11 -31.73 34.34 -18.24
CA LYS A 11 -30.59 33.91 -19.08
C LYS A 11 -30.98 33.70 -20.55
N THR A 12 -32.18 33.21 -20.82
CA THR A 12 -32.64 33.03 -22.20
C THR A 12 -33.00 34.36 -22.87
N SER A 13 -33.53 35.37 -22.12
CA SER A 13 -33.81 36.69 -22.66
C SER A 13 -32.54 37.50 -22.95
N LEU A 14 -31.48 37.35 -22.15
CA LEU A 14 -30.18 37.98 -22.37
C LEU A 14 -29.42 37.38 -23.57
N LEU A 15 -29.56 36.10 -23.85
CA LEU A 15 -29.02 35.46 -25.04
C LEU A 15 -29.73 35.92 -26.33
N LYS A 16 -31.03 36.17 -26.29
CA LYS A 16 -31.78 36.72 -27.44
C LYS A 16 -31.36 38.17 -27.78
N LYS A 17 -30.93 38.98 -26.79
CA LYS A 17 -30.49 40.36 -26.98
C LYS A 17 -29.04 40.49 -27.47
N LYS A 18 -28.21 39.48 -27.30
CA LYS A 18 -26.80 39.47 -27.69
C LYS A 18 -26.56 39.04 -29.14
N TYR A 19 -27.52 38.39 -29.77
CA TYR A 19 -27.49 38.01 -31.18
C TYR A 19 -28.68 38.60 -31.89
N ASN A 20 -28.42 39.70 -32.62
CA ASN A 20 -29.37 40.42 -33.44
C ASN A 20 -29.84 39.53 -34.63
N ILE A 21 -30.80 38.63 -34.37
CA ILE A 21 -31.26 37.67 -35.35
C ILE A 21 -32.63 38.10 -35.85
N TYR A 22 -32.67 38.78 -36.99
CA TYR A 22 -33.87 38.99 -37.76
C TYR A 22 -34.33 37.66 -38.40
N SER A 23 -35.60 37.36 -38.22
CA SER A 23 -36.23 36.11 -38.57
C SER A 23 -36.46 35.92 -40.07
N ASN A 24 -35.95 34.83 -40.63
CA ASN A 24 -36.61 34.12 -41.74
C ASN A 24 -36.84 32.69 -41.27
N ASN A 25 -38.13 32.36 -41.05
CA ASN A 25 -38.57 31.35 -40.10
C ASN A 25 -38.32 29.86 -40.46
N ASN A 26 -37.80 29.51 -41.62
CA ASN A 26 -37.74 28.11 -42.03
C ASN A 26 -36.29 27.51 -42.03
N ASN A 27 -35.23 28.33 -42.08
CA ASN A 27 -33.88 27.83 -42.11
C ASN A 27 -33.23 27.76 -40.74
N PHE A 28 -33.78 28.44 -39.75
CA PHE A 28 -33.15 28.59 -38.42
C PHE A 28 -33.33 27.35 -37.53
N SER A 29 -34.52 26.72 -37.61
CA SER A 29 -34.77 25.46 -36.88
C SER A 29 -33.87 24.31 -37.33
N PHE A 30 -33.54 24.27 -38.64
CA PHE A 30 -32.67 23.24 -39.22
C PHE A 30 -31.20 23.44 -38.83
N VAL A 31 -30.73 24.69 -38.77
CA VAL A 31 -29.36 25.01 -38.37
C VAL A 31 -29.15 24.75 -36.88
N ILE A 32 -30.11 25.14 -36.03
CA ILE A 32 -30.04 24.85 -34.57
C ILE A 32 -30.11 23.31 -34.34
N SER A 33 -30.92 22.61 -35.06
CA SER A 33 -31.02 21.15 -34.95
C SER A 33 -29.74 20.45 -35.37
N LYS A 34 -29.09 20.91 -36.44
CA LYS A 34 -27.77 20.40 -36.85
C LYS A 34 -26.68 20.69 -35.81
N SER A 35 -26.57 21.92 -35.33
CA SER A 35 -25.60 22.28 -34.33
C SER A 35 -25.80 21.50 -33.02
N LEU A 36 -27.04 21.33 -32.59
CA LEU A 36 -27.39 20.54 -31.42
C LEU A 36 -27.08 19.04 -31.66
N PHE A 37 -27.35 18.54 -32.85
CA PHE A 37 -27.02 17.18 -33.23
C PHE A 37 -25.53 16.91 -33.22
N TYR A 38 -24.68 17.82 -33.79
CA TYR A 38 -23.23 17.71 -33.72
C TYR A 38 -22.71 17.77 -32.30
N PHE A 39 -23.28 18.61 -31.47
CA PHE A 39 -22.87 18.73 -30.07
C PHE A 39 -23.21 17.46 -29.26
N ILE A 40 -24.40 16.89 -29.48
CA ILE A 40 -24.81 15.61 -28.86
C ILE A 40 -23.96 14.46 -29.39
N PHE A 41 -23.72 14.43 -30.71
CA PHE A 41 -22.88 13.43 -31.33
C PHE A 41 -21.44 13.45 -30.81
N LEU A 42 -20.86 14.65 -30.70
CA LEU A 42 -19.50 14.82 -30.13
C LEU A 42 -19.43 14.34 -28.66
N LYS A 43 -20.42 14.68 -27.86
CA LYS A 43 -20.49 14.17 -26.47
C LYS A 43 -20.63 12.66 -26.41
N LEU A 44 -21.40 12.07 -27.30
CA LEU A 44 -21.55 10.62 -27.39
C LEU A 44 -20.23 9.95 -27.81
N CYS A 45 -19.52 10.52 -28.78
CA CYS A 45 -18.21 10.01 -29.21
C CYS A 45 -17.18 10.08 -28.09
N ILE A 46 -17.13 11.20 -27.34
CA ILE A 46 -16.26 11.34 -26.17
C ILE A 46 -16.62 10.31 -25.10
N PHE A 47 -17.91 10.13 -24.82
CA PHE A 47 -18.38 9.15 -23.86
C PHE A 47 -18.01 7.71 -24.27
N LEU A 48 -18.23 7.35 -25.55
CA LEU A 48 -17.83 6.03 -26.08
C LEU A 48 -16.32 5.82 -26.04
N TYR A 49 -15.54 6.84 -26.38
CA TYR A 49 -14.09 6.78 -26.27
C TYR A 49 -13.62 6.54 -24.81
N LEU A 50 -14.17 7.29 -23.86
CA LEU A 50 -13.88 7.08 -22.43
C LEU A 50 -14.32 5.69 -21.96
N LEU A 51 -15.48 5.19 -22.44
CA LEU A 51 -15.95 3.86 -22.12
C LEU A 51 -15.02 2.77 -22.66
N ILE A 52 -14.50 2.94 -23.89
CA ILE A 52 -13.52 2.03 -24.48
C ILE A 52 -12.22 2.02 -23.68
N LEU A 53 -11.73 3.18 -23.26
CA LEU A 53 -10.54 3.27 -22.41
C LEU A 53 -10.74 2.55 -21.08
N LEU A 54 -11.89 2.73 -20.44
CA LEU A 54 -12.24 2.08 -19.18
C LEU A 54 -12.33 0.55 -19.32
N LEU A 55 -12.93 0.07 -20.41
CA LEU A 55 -13.04 -1.38 -20.69
C LEU A 55 -11.68 -2.00 -21.00
N HIS A 56 -10.80 -1.27 -21.68
CA HIS A 56 -9.44 -1.71 -21.96
C HIS A 56 -8.60 -1.81 -20.66
N ASP A 57 -8.70 -0.81 -19.80
CA ASP A 57 -8.02 -0.80 -18.51
C ASP A 57 -8.54 -1.93 -17.61
N HIS A 58 -9.84 -2.16 -17.56
CA HIS A 58 -10.43 -3.28 -16.81
C HIS A 58 -9.96 -4.66 -17.30
N LYS A 59 -9.86 -4.86 -18.63
CA LYS A 59 -9.32 -6.11 -19.19
C LYS A 59 -7.85 -6.32 -18.84
N ARG A 60 -7.07 -5.25 -18.86
CA ARG A 60 -5.65 -5.27 -18.47
C ARG A 60 -5.50 -5.62 -17.00
N GLN A 61 -6.21 -4.95 -16.10
CA GLN A 61 -6.20 -5.24 -14.66
C GLN A 61 -6.62 -6.69 -14.35
N LYS A 62 -7.66 -7.20 -15.05
CA LYS A 62 -8.07 -8.60 -14.90
C LYS A 62 -6.99 -9.58 -15.37
N LYS A 63 -6.25 -9.26 -16.44
CA LYS A 63 -5.14 -10.08 -16.92
C LYS A 63 -3.99 -10.08 -15.94
N GLU A 64 -3.62 -8.91 -15.37
CA GLU A 64 -2.61 -8.76 -14.34
C GLU A 64 -3.01 -9.54 -13.08
N PHE A 65 -4.24 -9.38 -12.60
CA PHE A 65 -4.78 -10.15 -11.47
C PHE A 65 -4.69 -11.66 -11.69
N ASN A 66 -5.14 -12.16 -12.84
CA ASN A 66 -5.07 -13.59 -13.15
C ASN A 66 -3.62 -14.09 -13.24
N SER A 67 -2.69 -13.26 -13.73
CA SER A 67 -1.25 -13.58 -13.75
C SER A 67 -0.68 -13.70 -12.34
N ILE A 68 -1.04 -12.77 -11.44
CA ILE A 68 -0.63 -12.80 -10.03
C ILE A 68 -1.25 -14.02 -9.32
N ILE A 69 -2.53 -14.28 -9.52
CA ILE A 69 -3.19 -15.48 -8.96
C ILE A 69 -2.52 -16.75 -9.46
N SER A 70 -2.25 -16.86 -10.77
CA SER A 70 -1.54 -18.01 -11.33
C SER A 70 -0.13 -18.17 -10.76
N LEU A 71 0.58 -17.06 -10.50
CA LEU A 71 1.87 -17.06 -9.83
C LEU A 71 1.73 -17.59 -8.40
N LEU A 72 0.80 -17.05 -7.64
CA LEU A 72 0.53 -17.46 -6.25
C LEU A 72 0.08 -18.93 -6.17
N GLU A 73 -0.77 -19.39 -7.09
CA GLU A 73 -1.16 -20.81 -7.19
C GLU A 73 0.04 -21.71 -7.46
N LYS A 74 0.96 -21.34 -8.34
CA LYS A 74 2.21 -22.08 -8.56
C LYS A 74 3.06 -22.16 -7.29
N PHE A 75 3.09 -21.11 -6.49
CA PHE A 75 3.78 -21.12 -5.20
C PHE A 75 3.04 -21.98 -4.16
N GLN A 76 1.70 -21.94 -4.14
CA GLN A 76 0.89 -22.76 -3.21
C GLN A 76 0.91 -24.26 -3.55
N PHE A 77 0.86 -24.63 -4.85
CA PHE A 77 0.86 -26.04 -5.26
C PHE A 77 2.16 -26.79 -4.92
N LYS A 78 3.31 -26.12 -4.86
CA LYS A 78 4.56 -26.73 -4.43
C LYS A 78 4.58 -27.16 -2.96
N ASN A 79 3.67 -26.61 -2.13
CA ASN A 79 3.67 -26.75 -0.66
C ASN A 79 2.46 -27.50 -0.10
N LYS A 80 1.61 -28.10 -0.92
CA LYS A 80 0.45 -28.89 -0.44
C LYS A 80 0.82 -30.16 0.34
N ASN A 81 2.09 -30.53 0.40
CA ASN A 81 2.57 -31.71 1.12
C ASN A 81 3.09 -31.42 2.54
N GLU A 82 3.10 -30.16 2.99
CA GLU A 82 3.47 -29.83 4.37
C GLU A 82 2.24 -29.36 5.12
N ASN A 83 1.66 -30.25 5.91
CA ASN A 83 0.74 -30.09 7.06
C ASN A 83 0.12 -28.68 7.33
N GLU A 84 -0.61 -28.09 6.39
CA GLU A 84 -1.45 -26.91 6.66
C GLU A 84 -2.81 -27.23 7.31
N ASN A 85 -3.06 -28.47 7.74
CA ASN A 85 -4.34 -28.94 8.26
C ASN A 85 -4.53 -28.73 9.78
N ASN A 86 -3.80 -27.80 10.41
CA ASN A 86 -4.09 -27.41 11.79
C ASN A 86 -4.47 -25.93 11.91
N PHE A 87 -5.59 -25.51 11.33
CA PHE A 87 -6.39 -24.42 11.90
C PHE A 87 -7.02 -24.93 13.20
N GLY A 88 -6.26 -24.85 14.28
CA GLY A 88 -6.78 -25.17 15.60
C GLY A 88 -7.88 -24.16 15.97
N THR A 89 -9.02 -24.67 16.39
CA THR A 89 -10.23 -23.95 16.77
C THR A 89 -10.10 -23.08 18.04
N ASN A 90 -8.89 -22.74 18.47
CA ASN A 90 -8.58 -21.82 19.56
C ASN A 90 -7.79 -20.60 19.08
N ASP A 91 -8.24 -19.97 17.97
CA ASP A 91 -7.64 -18.73 17.50
C ASP A 91 -7.96 -17.61 18.49
N ILE A 92 -6.92 -17.21 19.24
CA ILE A 92 -6.96 -15.96 20.02
C ILE A 92 -7.06 -14.83 19.00
N PHE A 93 -8.22 -14.20 18.94
CA PHE A 93 -8.39 -12.99 18.14
C PHE A 93 -7.55 -11.87 18.74
N LEU A 94 -6.46 -11.55 18.06
CA LEU A 94 -5.47 -10.58 18.55
C LEU A 94 -6.03 -9.16 18.68
N ASP A 95 -7.04 -8.79 17.91
CA ASP A 95 -7.72 -7.50 18.01
C ASP A 95 -8.52 -7.32 19.33
N ASN A 96 -8.74 -8.40 20.07
CA ASN A 96 -9.35 -8.36 21.41
C ASN A 96 -8.34 -8.58 22.55
N TYR A 97 -7.06 -8.80 22.20
CA TYR A 97 -6.04 -9.11 23.19
C TYR A 97 -5.50 -7.86 23.88
N GLU A 98 -5.66 -7.74 25.19
CA GLU A 98 -5.21 -6.61 26.02
C GLU A 98 -5.55 -5.23 25.42
N THR A 99 -6.77 -5.05 24.95
CA THR A 99 -7.26 -3.79 24.34
C THR A 99 -7.30 -2.63 25.31
N ASP A 100 -7.32 -2.88 26.62
CA ASP A 100 -7.21 -1.87 27.69
C ASP A 100 -5.91 -1.08 27.56
N ILE A 101 -4.82 -1.71 27.13
CA ILE A 101 -3.52 -1.05 26.86
C ILE A 101 -3.68 0.00 25.75
N TYR A 102 -4.29 -0.36 24.62
CA TYR A 102 -4.58 0.59 23.53
C TYR A 102 -5.54 1.71 24.00
N ASN A 103 -6.55 1.37 24.82
CA ASN A 103 -7.52 2.34 25.30
C ASN A 103 -6.91 3.47 26.13
N ARG A 104 -5.73 3.29 26.72
CA ARG A 104 -4.97 4.34 27.44
C ARG A 104 -4.61 5.53 26.53
N ILE A 105 -4.31 5.25 25.26
CA ILE A 105 -3.89 6.28 24.28
C ILE A 105 -4.94 6.63 23.25
N LYS A 106 -6.01 5.83 23.13
CA LYS A 106 -7.04 5.93 22.09
C LYS A 106 -7.63 7.34 21.95
N LYS A 107 -8.00 8.00 23.06
CA LYS A 107 -8.58 9.33 23.01
C LYS A 107 -7.62 10.36 22.41
N LYS A 108 -6.33 10.31 22.76
CA LYS A 108 -5.30 11.20 22.22
C LYS A 108 -5.09 10.93 20.72
N LEU A 109 -5.03 9.67 20.30
CA LEU A 109 -4.87 9.29 18.90
C LEU A 109 -6.06 9.71 18.04
N LEU A 110 -7.29 9.58 18.54
CA LEU A 110 -8.49 10.00 17.82
C LEU A 110 -8.60 11.53 17.69
N ALA A 111 -8.05 12.29 18.62
CA ALA A 111 -8.00 13.75 18.57
C ALA A 111 -6.88 14.28 17.66
N PHE A 112 -5.93 13.45 17.26
CA PHE A 112 -4.87 13.80 16.33
C PHE A 112 -5.25 13.36 14.91
N PRO A 113 -5.02 14.19 13.88
CA PRO A 113 -5.33 13.82 12.50
C PRO A 113 -4.34 12.75 12.00
N CYS A 114 -4.55 11.54 12.47
CA CYS A 114 -3.84 10.35 12.08
C CYS A 114 -4.73 9.54 11.14
N ASP A 115 -4.53 9.67 9.87
CA ASP A 115 -5.22 8.88 8.87
C ASP A 115 -4.50 7.54 8.60
N GLY A 116 -5.23 6.58 8.10
CA GLY A 116 -4.69 5.33 7.53
C GLY A 116 -5.20 4.07 8.21
N MET A 117 -5.28 3.97 9.54
CA MET A 117 -5.68 2.74 10.21
C MET A 117 -7.08 2.84 10.83
N HIS A 118 -7.96 1.87 10.53
CA HIS A 118 -9.25 1.72 11.20
C HIS A 118 -9.09 1.20 12.64
N LYS A 119 -10.15 1.37 13.45
CA LYS A 119 -10.15 0.97 14.86
C LYS A 119 -9.65 -0.47 15.06
N ASN A 120 -10.22 -1.42 14.35
CA ASN A 120 -9.89 -2.85 14.50
C ASN A 120 -8.44 -3.17 14.10
N GLN A 121 -7.90 -2.44 13.10
CA GLN A 121 -6.50 -2.58 12.71
C GLN A 121 -5.55 -2.09 13.80
N ARG A 122 -5.91 -0.99 14.47
CA ARG A 122 -5.14 -0.45 15.61
C ARG A 122 -5.18 -1.40 16.82
N GLU A 123 -6.36 -1.95 17.11
CA GLU A 123 -6.55 -2.95 18.17
C GLU A 123 -5.77 -4.24 17.85
N PHE A 124 -5.80 -4.69 16.60
CA PHE A 124 -5.02 -5.84 16.15
C PHE A 124 -3.51 -5.61 16.30
N LEU A 125 -2.98 -4.46 15.83
CA LEU A 125 -1.57 -4.13 15.98
C LEU A 125 -1.15 -4.12 17.46
N ASN A 126 -1.95 -3.50 18.34
CA ASN A 126 -1.74 -3.57 19.79
C ASN A 126 -1.70 -5.03 20.28
N GLY A 127 -2.68 -5.83 19.90
CA GLY A 127 -2.78 -7.21 20.33
C GLY A 127 -1.63 -8.09 19.87
N VAL A 128 -1.13 -7.90 18.65
CA VAL A 128 0.09 -8.56 18.15
C VAL A 128 1.28 -8.22 19.05
N VAL A 129 1.54 -6.95 19.29
CA VAL A 129 2.68 -6.51 20.10
C VAL A 129 2.55 -7.02 21.54
N ARG A 130 1.35 -6.94 22.12
CA ARG A 130 1.08 -7.42 23.50
C ARG A 130 1.24 -8.92 23.65
N LYS A 131 0.76 -9.69 22.66
CA LYS A 131 0.83 -11.16 22.69
C LYS A 131 2.25 -11.68 22.55
N PHE A 132 3.02 -11.10 21.63
CA PHE A 132 4.35 -11.60 21.29
C PHE A 132 5.49 -10.90 22.04
N ARG A 133 5.22 -9.73 22.65
CA ARG A 133 6.16 -8.96 23.50
C ARG A 133 7.55 -8.80 22.85
N PRO A 134 7.64 -8.33 21.61
CA PRO A 134 8.93 -8.21 20.92
C PRO A 134 9.83 -7.21 21.63
N LYS A 135 11.15 -7.51 21.69
CA LYS A 135 12.16 -6.62 22.24
C LYS A 135 12.68 -5.65 21.19
N LYS A 136 12.95 -6.13 19.99
CA LYS A 136 13.43 -5.29 18.90
C LYS A 136 12.37 -5.24 17.80
N ILE A 137 11.79 -4.06 17.61
CA ILE A 137 10.77 -3.79 16.59
C ILE A 137 11.34 -2.86 15.54
N LEU A 138 11.10 -3.18 14.27
CA LEU A 138 11.35 -2.32 13.13
C LEU A 138 10.03 -1.87 12.50
N GLU A 139 9.90 -0.58 12.20
CA GLU A 139 8.79 0.00 11.44
C GLU A 139 9.34 0.60 10.15
N ILE A 140 8.70 0.28 9.02
CA ILE A 140 9.01 0.89 7.71
C ILE A 140 7.75 1.59 7.22
N GLY A 141 7.86 2.92 7.05
CA GLY A 141 6.73 3.81 6.81
C GLY A 141 6.13 4.29 8.14
N VAL A 142 6.36 5.55 8.46
CA VAL A 142 6.02 6.16 9.77
C VAL A 142 4.91 7.19 9.62
N ARG A 143 5.01 8.01 8.60
CA ARG A 143 4.10 9.13 8.38
C ARG A 143 3.97 9.98 9.65
N GLU A 144 2.76 10.28 10.14
CA GLU A 144 2.58 11.02 11.39
C GLU A 144 2.97 10.24 12.66
N GLY A 145 3.18 8.93 12.60
CA GLY A 145 3.60 8.09 13.72
C GLY A 145 2.46 7.53 14.57
N CYS A 146 1.31 7.26 13.98
CA CYS A 146 0.19 6.62 14.67
C CYS A 146 0.50 5.16 15.05
N ALA A 147 0.97 4.37 14.08
CA ALA A 147 1.36 2.98 14.33
C ALA A 147 2.53 2.93 15.33
N SER A 148 3.53 3.82 15.17
CA SER A 148 4.62 3.99 16.15
C SER A 148 4.08 4.19 17.56
N SER A 149 3.10 5.08 17.74
CA SER A 149 2.51 5.38 19.07
C SER A 149 1.81 4.16 19.67
N ILE A 150 1.13 3.36 18.87
CA ILE A 150 0.46 2.13 19.32
C ILE A 150 1.49 1.09 19.77
N MET A 151 2.52 0.86 18.95
CA MET A 151 3.57 -0.10 19.27
C MET A 151 4.37 0.32 20.51
N LEU A 152 4.76 1.58 20.62
CA LEU A 152 5.46 2.12 21.78
C LEU A 152 4.64 1.99 23.07
N ASN A 153 3.34 2.31 23.03
CA ASN A 153 2.46 2.12 24.17
C ASN A 153 2.35 0.63 24.56
N ALA A 154 2.32 -0.25 23.56
CA ALA A 154 2.19 -1.69 23.80
C ALA A 154 3.45 -2.34 24.40
N ILE A 155 4.64 -1.75 24.18
CA ILE A 155 5.91 -2.27 24.75
C ILE A 155 6.39 -1.54 26.01
N GLN A 156 5.58 -0.64 26.59
CA GLN A 156 6.04 0.16 27.74
C GLN A 156 6.56 -0.64 28.92
N ASP A 157 5.91 -1.78 29.19
CA ASP A 157 6.24 -2.72 30.28
C ASP A 157 7.05 -3.94 29.80
N VAL A 158 7.61 -3.88 28.59
CA VAL A 158 8.56 -4.89 28.09
C VAL A 158 9.96 -4.36 28.31
N ASP A 159 10.70 -5.02 29.19
CA ASP A 159 12.09 -4.65 29.48
C ASP A 159 12.96 -4.79 28.22
N ASP A 160 13.94 -3.89 28.09
CA ASP A 160 14.90 -3.86 26.98
C ASP A 160 14.24 -3.78 25.57
N SER A 161 12.97 -3.40 25.52
CA SER A 161 12.29 -3.23 24.23
C SER A 161 12.58 -1.89 23.59
N HIS A 162 12.72 -1.88 22.25
CA HIS A 162 12.98 -0.68 21.47
C HIS A 162 12.32 -0.73 20.10
N LEU A 163 11.72 0.38 19.66
CA LEU A 163 11.17 0.57 18.32
C LEU A 163 12.14 1.41 17.48
N TYR A 164 12.58 0.85 16.38
CA TYR A 164 13.30 1.53 15.31
C TYR A 164 12.33 1.82 14.19
N SER A 165 12.19 3.08 13.80
CA SER A 165 11.27 3.49 12.72
C SER A 165 12.07 4.13 11.60
N ILE A 166 11.75 3.77 10.35
CA ILE A 166 12.39 4.28 9.14
C ILE A 166 11.32 4.90 8.24
N ASP A 167 11.58 6.10 7.75
CA ASP A 167 10.76 6.75 6.73
C ASP A 167 11.65 7.37 5.64
N LEU A 168 11.30 7.14 4.38
CA LEU A 168 11.99 7.73 3.24
C LEU A 168 11.82 9.26 3.20
N ASP A 169 10.69 9.74 3.70
CA ASP A 169 10.40 11.17 3.80
C ASP A 169 11.18 11.79 4.98
N LYS A 170 11.75 12.97 4.74
CA LYS A 170 12.52 13.72 5.75
C LYS A 170 11.77 14.89 6.36
N ARG A 171 10.52 15.12 5.93
CA ARG A 171 9.71 16.27 6.40
C ARG A 171 9.44 16.20 7.91
N ASP A 172 9.15 17.38 8.50
CA ASP A 172 9.02 17.53 9.97
C ASP A 172 7.74 16.90 10.53
N PHE A 173 6.77 16.60 9.70
CA PHE A 173 5.56 15.92 10.18
C PHE A 173 5.79 14.43 10.50
N ILE A 174 6.87 13.82 9.97
CA ILE A 174 7.18 12.41 10.23
C ILE A 174 7.41 12.18 11.71
N GLY A 175 6.59 11.29 12.29
CA GLY A 175 6.62 10.96 13.70
C GLY A 175 5.99 12.01 14.64
N LYS A 176 5.36 13.06 14.11
CA LYS A 176 4.81 14.19 14.88
C LYS A 176 3.83 13.77 15.97
N CYS A 177 3.09 12.67 15.77
CA CYS A 177 2.18 12.12 16.76
C CYS A 177 2.93 11.69 18.03
N VAL A 178 4.04 10.96 17.87
CA VAL A 178 4.86 10.51 19.02
C VAL A 178 5.44 11.71 19.77
N TYR A 179 6.08 12.64 19.06
CA TYR A 179 6.70 13.83 19.68
C TYR A 179 5.70 14.70 20.45
N LYS A 180 4.50 14.91 19.91
CA LYS A 180 3.50 15.80 20.51
C LYS A 180 2.69 15.17 21.63
N LEU A 181 2.25 13.93 21.44
CA LEU A 181 1.30 13.30 22.34
C LEU A 181 1.94 12.36 23.36
N PHE A 182 3.13 11.84 23.04
CA PHE A 182 3.75 10.77 23.81
C PHE A 182 5.26 10.98 24.02
N PRO A 183 5.69 12.16 24.54
CA PRO A 183 7.12 12.45 24.74
C PRO A 183 7.82 11.46 25.68
N ASN A 184 7.07 10.83 26.59
CA ASN A 184 7.58 9.78 27.48
C ASN A 184 7.95 8.48 26.76
N PHE A 185 7.57 8.29 25.49
CA PHE A 185 7.94 7.11 24.70
C PHE A 185 9.31 7.25 24.01
N LEU A 186 9.86 8.46 23.97
CA LEU A 186 11.07 8.76 23.22
C LEU A 186 12.30 7.96 23.66
N SER A 187 12.36 7.54 24.93
CA SER A 187 13.45 6.69 25.44
C SER A 187 13.49 5.29 24.80
N LYS A 188 12.36 4.81 24.28
CA LYS A 188 12.23 3.51 23.61
C LYS A 188 12.09 3.63 22.10
N TRP A 189 12.41 4.78 21.51
CA TRP A 189 12.17 5.05 20.09
C TRP A 189 13.35 5.70 19.40
N THR A 190 13.72 5.17 18.24
CA THR A 190 14.69 5.78 17.34
C THR A 190 14.07 5.94 15.95
N LEU A 191 14.02 7.19 15.46
CA LEU A 191 13.49 7.51 14.14
C LEU A 191 14.61 7.85 13.16
N TYR A 192 14.67 7.13 12.05
CA TYR A 192 15.54 7.40 10.92
C TYR A 192 14.71 7.96 9.77
N LYS A 193 15.16 9.07 9.16
CA LYS A 193 14.43 9.74 8.06
C LYS A 193 15.31 9.98 6.84
N GLY A 194 14.70 9.99 5.65
CA GLY A 194 15.29 10.48 4.42
C GLY A 194 16.13 9.47 3.64
N ASN A 195 16.09 8.20 4.01
CA ASN A 195 16.75 7.11 3.27
C ASN A 195 15.98 5.80 3.38
N ILE A 196 16.32 4.88 2.49
CA ILE A 196 15.80 3.50 2.45
C ILE A 196 16.30 2.68 3.65
N ALA A 197 15.59 1.60 3.95
CA ALA A 197 15.92 0.71 5.06
C ALA A 197 17.38 0.20 5.00
N ALA A 198 17.88 -0.17 3.83
CA ALA A 198 19.25 -0.66 3.63
C ALA A 198 20.34 0.20 4.28
N LYS A 199 20.15 1.53 4.35
CA LYS A 199 21.13 2.47 4.95
C LYS A 199 21.19 2.40 6.47
N TYR A 200 20.20 1.83 7.11
CA TYR A 200 20.08 1.83 8.58
C TYR A 200 20.18 0.43 9.20
N MET A 201 20.00 -0.63 8.39
CA MET A 201 19.92 -1.99 8.90
C MET A 201 21.16 -2.40 9.71
N GLU A 202 22.37 -2.00 9.31
CA GLU A 202 23.60 -2.30 10.08
C GLU A 202 23.64 -1.60 11.44
N LYS A 203 23.10 -0.39 11.52
CA LYS A 203 23.02 0.36 12.79
C LYS A 203 21.98 -0.24 13.72
N ILE A 204 20.87 -0.70 13.15
CA ILE A 204 19.81 -1.39 13.89
C ILE A 204 20.29 -2.76 14.35
N GLY A 205 21.02 -3.47 13.48
CA GLY A 205 21.58 -4.78 13.77
C GLY A 205 20.56 -5.92 13.64
N LYS A 206 21.03 -7.15 13.79
CA LYS A 206 20.26 -8.40 13.66
C LYS A 206 19.28 -8.62 14.82
N ASP A 207 18.60 -9.75 14.76
CA ASP A 207 17.67 -10.24 15.78
C ASP A 207 16.45 -9.31 15.98
N ILE A 208 15.89 -8.86 14.87
CA ILE A 208 14.64 -8.11 14.87
C ILE A 208 13.49 -9.10 15.08
N ASP A 209 12.79 -8.97 16.21
CA ASP A 209 11.70 -9.86 16.59
C ASP A 209 10.40 -9.57 15.87
N MET A 210 10.20 -8.31 15.48
CA MET A 210 9.00 -7.89 14.78
C MET A 210 9.33 -6.80 13.77
N VAL A 211 8.73 -6.90 12.57
CA VAL A 211 8.71 -5.80 11.61
C VAL A 211 7.27 -5.42 11.27
N PHE A 212 6.99 -4.12 11.24
CA PHE A 212 5.76 -3.54 10.70
C PHE A 212 6.07 -2.82 9.40
N ILE A 213 5.39 -3.20 8.31
CA ILE A 213 5.59 -2.63 6.97
C ILE A 213 4.30 -1.96 6.53
N ASP A 214 4.38 -0.65 6.27
CA ASP A 214 3.30 0.21 5.78
C ASP A 214 3.93 1.34 4.95
N SER A 215 4.51 0.99 3.78
CA SER A 215 5.39 1.89 3.05
C SER A 215 4.79 2.38 1.72
N ALA A 216 5.32 1.95 0.61
CA ALA A 216 4.99 2.50 -0.70
C ALA A 216 3.73 1.89 -1.35
N HIS A 217 3.28 0.73 -0.92
CA HIS A 217 2.19 -0.10 -1.47
C HIS A 217 2.36 -0.47 -2.95
N LEU A 218 3.45 -0.05 -3.58
CA LEU A 218 3.73 -0.18 -5.00
C LEU A 218 4.93 -1.09 -5.28
N GLU A 219 4.85 -1.83 -6.37
CA GLU A 219 5.99 -2.59 -6.90
C GLU A 219 6.97 -1.66 -7.65
N PRO A 220 8.26 -1.79 -7.42
CA PRO A 220 8.95 -2.75 -6.55
C PRO A 220 9.17 -2.26 -5.10
N GLY A 221 8.81 -1.01 -4.75
CA GLY A 221 9.23 -0.34 -3.53
C GLY A 221 9.05 -1.17 -2.27
N GLU A 222 7.81 -1.55 -1.95
CA GLU A 222 7.53 -2.28 -0.72
C GLU A 222 8.10 -3.71 -0.71
N ILE A 223 8.18 -4.36 -1.89
CA ILE A 223 8.84 -5.67 -2.00
C ILE A 223 10.33 -5.54 -1.68
N LEU A 224 10.98 -4.47 -2.14
CA LEU A 224 12.38 -4.20 -1.83
C LEU A 224 12.57 -3.86 -0.36
N ASP A 225 11.63 -3.14 0.27
CA ASP A 225 11.65 -2.90 1.72
C ASP A 225 11.63 -4.23 2.49
N PHE A 226 10.77 -5.16 2.09
CA PHE A 226 10.75 -6.51 2.67
C PHE A 226 12.07 -7.25 2.47
N ILE A 227 12.63 -7.24 1.26
CA ILE A 227 13.93 -7.86 0.95
C ILE A 227 15.06 -7.23 1.81
N MET A 228 15.05 -5.92 2.02
CA MET A 228 16.09 -5.26 2.82
C MET A 228 16.07 -5.68 4.29
N VAL A 229 14.95 -6.10 4.85
CA VAL A 229 14.86 -6.45 6.28
C VAL A 229 15.07 -7.94 6.56
N LEU A 230 14.79 -8.81 5.61
CA LEU A 230 14.84 -10.26 5.79
C LEU A 230 16.14 -10.79 6.43
N PRO A 231 17.36 -10.34 6.04
CA PRO A 231 18.61 -10.85 6.60
C PRO A 231 18.84 -10.49 8.07
N PHE A 232 18.03 -9.57 8.61
CA PHE A 232 18.17 -9.03 9.96
C PHE A 232 17.09 -9.53 10.92
N LEU A 233 16.10 -10.26 10.41
CA LEU A 233 15.03 -10.82 11.23
C LEU A 233 15.55 -11.98 12.09
N SER A 234 15.02 -12.09 13.31
CA SER A 234 15.19 -13.31 14.11
C SER A 234 14.46 -14.49 13.46
N GLU A 235 14.85 -15.69 13.87
CA GLU A 235 14.10 -16.89 13.52
C GLU A 235 12.68 -16.77 13.99
N GLU A 236 11.65 -17.11 13.54
CA GLU A 236 10.27 -16.93 14.01
C GLU A 236 9.83 -15.45 14.23
N ALA A 237 10.52 -14.47 13.62
CA ALA A 237 10.12 -13.08 13.72
C ALA A 237 8.66 -12.89 13.27
N MET A 238 8.01 -11.87 13.85
CA MET A 238 6.67 -11.47 13.47
C MET A 238 6.74 -10.41 12.36
N ILE A 239 6.13 -10.67 11.22
CA ILE A 239 5.93 -9.68 10.16
C ILE A 239 4.49 -9.21 10.19
N VAL A 240 4.27 -7.92 10.42
CA VAL A 240 2.96 -7.27 10.35
C VAL A 240 2.93 -6.38 9.14
N MET A 241 1.90 -6.51 8.32
CA MET A 241 1.74 -5.70 7.10
C MET A 241 0.38 -5.03 7.09
N HIS A 242 0.36 -3.77 6.69
CA HIS A 242 -0.84 -2.99 6.43
C HIS A 242 -1.21 -3.04 4.93
N ASP A 243 -2.43 -2.61 4.59
CA ASP A 243 -2.96 -2.54 3.22
C ASP A 243 -2.96 -3.88 2.44
N ILE A 244 -2.94 -5.01 3.13
CA ILE A 244 -2.90 -6.35 2.52
C ILE A 244 -4.17 -6.71 1.72
N ALA A 245 -5.27 -6.00 1.92
CA ALA A 245 -6.53 -6.17 1.21
C ALA A 245 -6.96 -4.92 0.44
N ASN A 246 -6.16 -3.87 0.43
CA ASN A 246 -6.52 -2.57 -0.11
C ASN A 246 -6.96 -2.66 -1.58
N GLN A 247 -6.24 -3.37 -2.41
CA GLN A 247 -6.59 -3.58 -3.82
C GLN A 247 -7.93 -4.30 -4.00
N ILE A 248 -8.22 -5.31 -3.18
CA ILE A 248 -9.49 -6.05 -3.24
C ILE A 248 -10.64 -5.15 -2.81
N THR A 249 -10.45 -4.36 -1.76
CA THR A 249 -11.46 -3.43 -1.24
C THR A 249 -11.70 -2.27 -2.19
N ALA A 250 -10.66 -1.71 -2.78
CA ALA A 250 -10.75 -0.65 -3.78
C ALA A 250 -11.51 -1.12 -5.01
N THR A 251 -11.20 -2.31 -5.55
CA THR A 251 -11.90 -2.90 -6.70
C THR A 251 -13.38 -3.15 -6.41
N LYS A 252 -13.74 -3.61 -5.21
CA LYS A 252 -15.13 -3.83 -4.79
C LYS A 252 -15.89 -2.53 -4.57
N ARG A 253 -15.28 -1.52 -3.92
CA ARG A 253 -15.94 -0.23 -3.61
C ARG A 253 -16.23 0.60 -4.85
N PHE A 254 -15.29 0.67 -5.77
CA PHE A 254 -15.34 1.58 -6.91
C PHE A 254 -15.59 0.88 -8.23
N LYS A 255 -15.85 -0.44 -8.23
CA LYS A 255 -16.02 -1.27 -9.45
C LYS A 255 -14.90 -1.01 -10.47
N GLY A 256 -13.67 -0.82 -10.01
CA GLY A 256 -12.53 -0.49 -10.85
C GLY A 256 -12.55 0.91 -11.46
N TRP A 257 -13.49 1.78 -11.07
CA TRP A 257 -13.78 3.03 -11.79
C TRP A 257 -12.80 4.17 -11.57
N LEU A 258 -12.11 4.17 -10.46
CA LEU A 258 -11.14 5.22 -10.17
C LEU A 258 -9.74 4.64 -10.06
N GLY A 259 -9.25 3.95 -11.06
CA GLY A 259 -7.86 3.55 -11.31
C GLY A 259 -6.78 4.09 -10.37
N LYS A 260 -7.10 4.27 -9.11
CA LYS A 260 -6.18 4.74 -8.11
C LYS A 260 -5.36 3.57 -7.66
N ARG A 261 -4.16 3.52 -8.21
CA ARG A 261 -3.01 2.77 -7.72
C ARG A 261 -3.32 1.28 -7.55
N ASN A 262 -2.76 0.49 -8.41
CA ASN A 262 -2.70 -0.96 -8.23
C ASN A 262 -1.73 -1.24 -7.06
N GLU A 263 -2.18 -1.06 -5.83
CA GLU A 263 -1.40 -1.25 -4.61
C GLU A 263 -1.35 -2.75 -4.27
N TRP A 264 -0.72 -3.55 -5.15
CA TRP A 264 -0.65 -5.00 -5.03
C TRP A 264 0.50 -5.49 -4.16
N ALA A 265 1.53 -4.68 -3.94
CA ALA A 265 2.74 -5.12 -3.27
C ALA A 265 2.47 -5.70 -1.87
N PRO A 266 1.69 -5.07 -0.96
CA PRO A 266 1.41 -5.65 0.35
C PRO A 266 0.69 -7.00 0.26
N TYR A 267 -0.29 -7.13 -0.65
CA TYR A 267 -1.02 -8.38 -0.86
C TYR A 267 -0.10 -9.52 -1.33
N ILE A 268 0.76 -9.23 -2.31
CA ILE A 268 1.69 -10.21 -2.89
C ILE A 268 2.69 -10.66 -1.83
N ILE A 269 3.31 -9.73 -1.11
CA ILE A 269 4.29 -10.04 -0.07
C ILE A 269 3.63 -10.88 1.02
N PHE A 270 2.51 -10.42 1.57
CA PHE A 270 1.84 -11.10 2.68
C PHE A 270 1.47 -12.54 2.34
N ASN A 271 0.97 -12.80 1.13
CA ASN A 271 0.62 -14.14 0.69
C ASN A 271 1.83 -15.01 0.33
N SER A 272 2.98 -14.42 0.05
CA SER A 272 4.23 -15.14 -0.25
C SER A 272 5.01 -15.53 0.99
N ILE A 273 4.87 -14.80 2.11
CA ILE A 273 5.58 -15.06 3.36
C ILE A 273 5.21 -16.44 3.92
N ARG A 274 6.22 -17.23 4.24
CA ARG A 274 6.08 -18.54 4.88
C ARG A 274 6.03 -18.39 6.39
N GLY A 275 4.88 -18.65 6.98
CA GLY A 275 4.68 -18.48 8.41
C GLY A 275 3.24 -18.72 8.84
N LYS A 276 3.03 -18.82 10.16
CA LYS A 276 1.68 -18.90 10.77
C LYS A 276 0.99 -17.55 10.62
N THR A 277 -0.19 -17.56 10.00
CA THR A 277 -0.99 -16.35 9.72
C THR A 277 -1.89 -15.98 10.89
N TYR A 278 -1.98 -14.68 11.16
CA TYR A 278 -2.91 -14.08 12.10
C TYR A 278 -3.64 -12.93 11.41
N LEU A 279 -4.95 -12.88 11.50
CA LEU A 279 -5.80 -11.83 10.94
C LEU A 279 -6.72 -11.26 12.03
N PRO A 280 -7.19 -10.01 11.90
CA PRO A 280 -8.22 -9.47 12.78
C PRO A 280 -9.50 -10.29 12.73
N SER A 281 -10.29 -10.27 13.82
CA SER A 281 -11.62 -10.86 13.83
C SER A 281 -12.58 -10.11 12.91
N GLY A 282 -13.58 -10.83 12.42
CA GLY A 282 -14.64 -10.21 11.61
C GLY A 282 -14.64 -10.66 10.16
N LYS A 283 -15.79 -10.42 9.48
CA LYS A 283 -16.01 -10.83 8.08
C LYS A 283 -15.82 -9.68 7.08
N ASN A 284 -15.47 -8.51 7.57
CA ASN A 284 -15.33 -7.33 6.72
C ASN A 284 -13.90 -7.25 6.18
N LEU A 285 -13.73 -7.17 4.86
CA LEU A 285 -12.44 -7.01 4.20
C LEU A 285 -11.64 -5.80 4.69
N LEU A 286 -12.32 -4.73 5.13
CA LEU A 286 -11.65 -3.56 5.71
C LEU A 286 -10.99 -3.84 7.06
N THR A 287 -11.51 -4.82 7.81
CA THR A 287 -10.87 -5.25 9.06
C THR A 287 -9.67 -6.14 8.78
N HIS A 288 -9.66 -6.83 7.65
CA HIS A 288 -8.58 -7.70 7.19
C HIS A 288 -7.53 -6.99 6.33
N ASP A 289 -7.52 -5.65 6.34
CA ASP A 289 -6.51 -4.85 5.63
C ASP A 289 -5.20 -4.70 6.42
N ILE A 290 -5.05 -5.44 7.47
CA ILE A 290 -3.84 -5.67 8.25
C ILE A 290 -3.74 -7.14 8.58
N GLY A 291 -2.54 -7.69 8.61
CA GLY A 291 -2.29 -9.06 8.99
C GLY A 291 -0.90 -9.26 9.55
N ALA A 292 -0.70 -10.39 10.23
CA ALA A 292 0.59 -10.76 10.77
C ALA A 292 0.97 -12.19 10.37
N LYS A 293 2.25 -12.42 10.17
CA LYS A 293 2.84 -13.73 9.92
C LYS A 293 3.98 -13.97 10.91
N ARG A 294 3.86 -15.03 11.74
CA ARG A 294 5.01 -15.52 12.49
C ARG A 294 5.80 -16.45 11.58
N LEU A 295 7.02 -16.09 11.27
CA LEU A 295 7.87 -16.83 10.35
C LEU A 295 8.09 -18.26 10.84
N TYR A 296 8.16 -19.20 9.91
CA TYR A 296 8.71 -20.51 10.20
C TYR A 296 10.23 -20.42 10.33
N PHE A 297 10.79 -21.31 11.11
CA PHE A 297 12.22 -21.45 11.28
C PHE A 297 12.95 -21.56 9.92
N ASN A 298 14.14 -20.98 9.84
CA ASN A 298 15.02 -21.06 8.66
C ASN A 298 14.46 -20.43 7.37
N GLN A 299 14.13 -19.12 7.42
CA GLN A 299 13.63 -18.38 6.25
C GLN A 299 14.60 -18.33 5.06
N LYS A 300 15.88 -18.60 5.26
CA LYS A 300 16.89 -18.56 4.18
C LYS A 300 16.56 -19.50 3.03
N ILE A 301 15.92 -20.64 3.29
CA ILE A 301 15.51 -21.59 2.24
C ILE A 301 14.45 -21.02 1.29
N TYR A 302 13.77 -19.94 1.68
CA TYR A 302 12.74 -19.27 0.87
C TYR A 302 13.23 -18.01 0.17
N PHE A 303 14.50 -17.60 0.33
CA PHE A 303 15.00 -16.37 -0.26
C PHE A 303 14.82 -16.32 -1.77
N HIS A 304 15.13 -17.37 -2.48
CA HIS A 304 14.92 -17.45 -3.94
C HIS A 304 13.44 -17.26 -4.31
N ASP A 305 12.53 -17.83 -3.54
CA ASP A 305 11.10 -17.65 -3.78
C ASP A 305 10.67 -16.20 -3.57
N TYR A 306 11.17 -15.51 -2.53
CA TYR A 306 10.90 -14.10 -2.29
C TYR A 306 11.46 -13.21 -3.42
N PHE A 307 12.64 -13.53 -3.94
CA PHE A 307 13.19 -12.81 -5.10
C PHE A 307 12.38 -13.04 -6.38
N ARG A 308 11.81 -14.23 -6.58
CA ARG A 308 10.90 -14.51 -7.71
C ARG A 308 9.58 -13.74 -7.62
N VAL A 309 9.09 -13.47 -6.42
CA VAL A 309 7.93 -12.58 -6.21
C VAL A 309 8.24 -11.17 -6.74
N LEU A 310 9.46 -10.69 -6.56
CA LEU A 310 9.94 -9.44 -7.13
C LEU A 310 9.93 -9.43 -8.68
N GLY A 311 9.93 -10.60 -9.34
CA GLY A 311 9.96 -10.78 -10.79
C GLY A 311 8.69 -10.36 -11.54
N GLY A 312 7.68 -9.80 -10.85
CA GLY A 312 6.47 -9.26 -11.44
C GLY A 312 6.71 -8.00 -12.31
N GLN A 313 5.64 -7.47 -12.85
CA GLN A 313 5.67 -6.22 -13.62
C GLN A 313 5.69 -5.04 -12.67
N TRP A 314 6.79 -4.31 -12.63
CA TRP A 314 6.93 -3.13 -11.79
C TRP A 314 5.99 -2.01 -12.25
N GLN A 315 5.43 -1.30 -11.30
CA GLN A 315 4.55 -0.16 -11.54
C GLN A 315 5.35 1.11 -11.86
N TYR A 316 6.58 1.19 -11.38
CA TYR A 316 7.54 2.21 -11.75
C TYR A 316 8.95 1.61 -11.80
N PHE A 317 9.87 2.28 -12.48
CA PHE A 317 11.27 1.89 -12.49
C PHE A 317 12.04 2.81 -11.54
N PRO A 318 12.69 2.29 -10.49
CA PRO A 318 13.50 3.09 -9.58
C PRO A 318 14.68 3.75 -10.29
N LYS A 319 15.25 4.80 -9.67
CA LYS A 319 16.47 5.42 -10.16
C LYS A 319 17.61 4.41 -10.21
N GLU A 320 18.50 4.55 -11.20
CA GLU A 320 19.63 3.61 -11.39
C GLU A 320 20.57 3.58 -10.17
N GLU A 321 20.75 4.72 -9.48
CA GLU A 321 21.53 4.76 -8.25
C GLU A 321 20.96 3.84 -7.19
N PHE A 322 19.62 3.83 -7.03
CA PHE A 322 18.95 2.92 -6.10
C PHE A 322 19.10 1.46 -6.52
N ILE A 323 18.96 1.16 -7.83
CA ILE A 323 19.17 -0.22 -8.35
C ILE A 323 20.59 -0.69 -8.04
N ASN A 324 21.60 0.17 -8.23
CA ASN A 324 22.98 -0.17 -7.93
C ASN A 324 23.22 -0.38 -6.42
N GLU A 325 22.63 0.46 -5.57
CA GLU A 325 22.68 0.26 -4.11
C GLU A 325 22.05 -1.07 -3.70
N MET A 326 20.92 -1.44 -4.31
CA MET A 326 20.28 -2.73 -4.04
C MET A 326 21.13 -3.91 -4.50
N LYS A 327 21.80 -3.82 -5.65
CA LYS A 327 22.74 -4.87 -6.09
C LYS A 327 23.87 -5.10 -5.09
N GLU A 328 24.48 -4.03 -4.60
CA GLU A 328 25.55 -4.14 -3.59
C GLU A 328 25.00 -4.69 -2.26
N TYR A 329 23.79 -4.27 -1.86
CA TYR A 329 23.13 -4.83 -0.71
C TYR A 329 22.86 -6.33 -0.83
N ILE A 330 22.34 -6.77 -1.98
CA ILE A 330 22.03 -8.18 -2.27
C ILE A 330 23.33 -9.01 -2.27
N LYS A 331 24.40 -8.54 -2.92
CA LYS A 331 25.72 -9.20 -2.88
C LYS A 331 26.24 -9.43 -1.46
N LYS A 332 25.91 -8.52 -0.54
CA LYS A 332 26.39 -8.59 0.84
C LYS A 332 25.61 -9.57 1.71
N TYR A 333 24.33 -9.69 1.51
CA TYR A 333 23.42 -10.38 2.42
C TYR A 333 22.75 -11.63 1.84
N TYR A 334 22.86 -11.85 0.55
CA TYR A 334 22.22 -12.94 -0.18
C TYR A 334 23.23 -13.70 -1.04
N ASP A 335 22.81 -14.83 -1.57
CA ASP A 335 23.64 -15.63 -2.48
C ASP A 335 23.63 -15.08 -3.92
N SER A 336 24.47 -15.70 -4.78
CA SER A 336 24.59 -15.33 -6.20
C SER A 336 23.31 -15.55 -7.00
N ASP A 337 22.49 -16.53 -6.61
CA ASP A 337 21.26 -16.86 -7.32
C ASP A 337 20.19 -15.80 -7.08
N CYS A 338 20.08 -15.29 -5.84
CA CYS A 338 19.25 -14.13 -5.53
C CYS A 338 19.66 -12.89 -6.35
N LEU A 339 20.96 -12.65 -6.48
CA LEU A 339 21.47 -11.54 -7.31
C LEU A 339 21.17 -11.74 -8.80
N SER A 340 21.26 -12.97 -9.31
CA SER A 340 20.90 -13.31 -10.70
C SER A 340 19.42 -13.03 -10.94
N ILE A 341 18.53 -13.53 -10.09
CA ILE A 341 17.08 -13.30 -10.17
C ILE A 341 16.78 -11.80 -10.15
N PHE A 342 17.43 -11.05 -9.26
CA PHE A 342 17.26 -9.59 -9.19
C PHE A 342 17.67 -8.90 -10.48
N ASN A 343 18.83 -9.25 -11.05
CA ASN A 343 19.32 -8.66 -12.30
C ASN A 343 18.38 -8.96 -13.47
N GLU A 344 17.92 -10.20 -13.61
CA GLU A 344 16.95 -10.59 -14.64
C GLU A 344 15.63 -9.79 -14.51
N THR A 345 15.16 -9.63 -13.28
CA THR A 345 13.97 -8.83 -12.96
C THR A 345 14.15 -7.35 -13.33
N VAL A 346 15.30 -6.77 -12.99
CA VAL A 346 15.65 -5.39 -13.35
C VAL A 346 15.68 -5.22 -14.87
N ASP A 347 16.32 -6.12 -15.59
CA ASP A 347 16.45 -6.04 -17.06
C ASP A 347 15.11 -6.22 -17.77
N PHE A 348 14.25 -7.12 -17.27
CA PHE A 348 12.89 -7.28 -17.76
C PHE A 348 12.09 -5.99 -17.56
N ASN A 349 12.06 -5.45 -16.34
CA ASN A 349 11.25 -4.28 -16.01
C ASN A 349 11.79 -2.99 -16.63
N ARG A 350 13.09 -2.86 -16.85
CA ARG A 350 13.67 -1.73 -17.61
C ARG A 350 13.11 -1.65 -19.03
N LYS A 351 12.92 -2.79 -19.69
CA LYS A 351 12.30 -2.88 -21.02
C LYS A 351 10.79 -2.65 -20.95
N PHE A 352 10.15 -3.30 -19.98
CA PHE A 352 8.69 -3.24 -19.80
C PHE A 352 8.19 -1.82 -19.52
N VAL A 353 8.79 -1.10 -18.57
CA VAL A 353 8.39 0.27 -18.19
C VAL A 353 8.62 1.26 -19.33
N LYS A 354 9.71 1.10 -20.11
CA LYS A 354 9.94 1.92 -21.30
C LYS A 354 8.86 1.75 -22.38
N GLN A 355 8.33 0.54 -22.53
CA GLN A 355 7.27 0.24 -23.51
C GLN A 355 5.88 0.66 -23.04
N ASN A 356 5.70 0.87 -21.73
CA ASN A 356 4.43 1.23 -21.10
C ASN A 356 4.57 2.53 -20.29
N PRO A 357 4.70 3.70 -20.97
CA PRO A 357 5.02 4.98 -20.30
C PRO A 357 3.95 5.47 -19.32
N ILE A 358 2.73 4.91 -19.33
CA ILE A 358 1.67 5.24 -18.35
C ILE A 358 2.13 4.91 -16.92
N ASN A 359 3.04 3.96 -16.75
CA ASN A 359 3.63 3.63 -15.46
C ASN A 359 4.72 4.62 -15.02
N ASN A 360 5.14 5.53 -15.91
CA ASN A 360 6.17 6.55 -15.62
C ASN A 360 5.65 7.82 -14.94
N ILE A 361 4.34 7.98 -14.72
CA ILE A 361 3.75 9.17 -14.06
C ILE A 361 4.30 9.36 -12.63
N TYR A 362 4.94 8.34 -12.07
CA TYR A 362 5.56 8.39 -10.73
C TYR A 362 7.03 8.81 -10.73
N ASN A 363 7.67 8.97 -11.91
CA ASN A 363 9.12 9.17 -11.98
C ASN A 363 9.60 10.60 -11.71
N ASP A 364 8.78 11.65 -11.89
CA ASP A 364 9.35 13.00 -11.88
C ASP A 364 8.78 14.01 -10.87
N ASN A 365 7.58 13.81 -10.29
CA ASN A 365 6.98 14.90 -9.52
C ASN A 365 6.29 14.54 -8.21
N ASN A 366 6.21 13.28 -7.76
CA ASN A 366 5.36 12.94 -6.60
C ASN A 366 6.06 12.28 -5.39
N ILE A 367 7.34 11.96 -5.48
CA ILE A 367 8.11 11.57 -4.28
C ILE A 367 8.53 12.82 -3.49
N ASN A 368 8.49 14.01 -4.12
CA ASN A 368 8.85 15.27 -3.48
C ASN A 368 7.67 16.17 -3.08
N THR A 369 6.42 15.81 -3.36
CA THR A 369 5.29 16.76 -3.19
C THR A 369 3.98 16.11 -2.73
N LYS A 370 4.01 15.19 -1.78
CA LYS A 370 2.78 14.96 -0.98
C LYS A 370 3.11 14.66 0.46
#